data_b64102bd20af315d52951f17c58f6b70
#
_entry.id   b64102bd20af315d52951f17c58f6b70
#
_cell.length_a   1.000
_cell.length_b   1.000
_cell.length_c   1.000
_cell.angle_alpha   90.00
_cell.angle_beta   90.00
_cell.angle_gamma   90.00
#
_symmetry.space_group_name_H-M   'P 1'
#
loop_
_entity.id
_entity.type
_entity.pdbx_description
1 polymer ?
#
loop_
_entity_poly.entity_id
_entity_poly.type
_entity_poly.pdbx_seq_one_letter_code
_entity_poly.pdbx_strand_id
1 'polypeptide(L)'
;VDNTEATVEGTVDRLNADLLDIRQIFNGANYNVVQQFDISSREFVEQFSLLYETNSDKVQSVALYDHEGKLIASEPVALEKKNVQVQTQEWYKNAENAIENVHFSTPHIQELFEDGAYRYQWVVSLSSYVDVNKGEIPETGVLLLDMKYSVIRDVMKQINDSSDGIYYYLSSQGGEMIYHPRGTELNR
;
A
#
# COMPACT_ATOMS: atom_id res chain seq x y z
N VAL A 1 25.71 14.34 20.47
CA VAL A 1 26.02 13.16 19.64
C VAL A 1 25.10 12.01 20.03
N ASP A 2 25.05 11.65 21.32
CA ASP A 2 24.27 10.50 21.79
C ASP A 2 22.76 10.66 21.60
N ASN A 3 22.21 11.88 21.74
CA ASN A 3 20.78 12.14 21.57
C ASN A 3 20.31 12.03 20.11
N THR A 4 21.16 12.41 19.16
CA THR A 4 20.81 12.32 17.72
C THR A 4 20.78 10.87 17.27
N GLU A 5 21.76 10.07 17.66
CA GLU A 5 21.84 8.65 17.35
C GLU A 5 20.66 7.88 17.97
N ALA A 6 20.37 8.12 19.25
CA ALA A 6 19.20 7.52 19.91
C ALA A 6 17.87 7.92 19.25
N THR A 7 17.74 9.16 18.77
CA THR A 7 16.55 9.64 18.06
C THR A 7 16.41 8.94 16.70
N VAL A 8 17.51 8.77 15.95
CA VAL A 8 17.52 8.07 14.66
C VAL A 8 17.14 6.61 14.86
N GLU A 9 17.74 5.90 15.83
CA GLU A 9 17.39 4.51 16.14
C GLU A 9 15.91 4.36 16.51
N GLY A 10 15.41 5.21 17.41
CA GLY A 10 13.99 5.19 17.81
C GLY A 10 13.05 5.45 16.65
N THR A 11 13.44 6.29 15.70
CA THR A 11 12.63 6.60 14.52
C THR A 11 12.67 5.48 13.48
N VAL A 12 13.84 4.85 13.29
CA VAL A 12 13.97 3.65 12.44
C VAL A 12 13.10 2.51 12.99
N ASP A 13 13.13 2.29 14.31
CA ASP A 13 12.30 1.28 14.97
C ASP A 13 10.80 1.58 14.76
N ARG A 14 10.39 2.83 14.88
CA ARG A 14 9.02 3.26 14.63
C ARG A 14 8.61 3.05 13.17
N LEU A 15 9.46 3.39 12.21
CA LEU A 15 9.21 3.16 10.79
C LEU A 15 9.06 1.67 10.50
N ASN A 16 9.95 0.84 11.04
CA ASN A 16 9.88 -0.61 10.89
C ASN A 16 8.59 -1.17 11.50
N ALA A 17 8.15 -0.67 12.65
CA ALA A 17 6.90 -1.06 13.28
C ALA A 17 5.69 -0.67 12.40
N ASP A 18 5.67 0.53 11.82
CA ASP A 18 4.63 0.99 10.92
C ASP A 18 4.56 0.16 9.63
N LEU A 19 5.71 -0.19 9.05
CA LEU A 19 5.77 -1.04 7.86
C LEU A 19 5.34 -2.48 8.16
N LEU A 20 5.69 -3.01 9.32
CA LEU A 20 5.23 -4.32 9.78
C LEU A 20 3.71 -4.31 9.98
N ASP A 21 3.17 -3.26 10.57
CA ASP A 21 1.75 -3.09 10.80
C ASP A 21 0.96 -3.07 9.47
N ILE A 22 1.46 -2.34 8.47
CA ILE A 22 0.89 -2.32 7.12
C ILE A 22 0.91 -3.72 6.48
N ARG A 23 2.00 -4.47 6.63
CA ARG A 23 2.07 -5.86 6.15
C ARG A 23 1.06 -6.76 6.85
N GLN A 24 0.86 -6.59 8.14
CA GLN A 24 -0.15 -7.34 8.90
C GLN A 24 -1.56 -7.00 8.45
N ILE A 25 -1.84 -5.72 8.16
CA ILE A 25 -3.13 -5.28 7.59
C ILE A 25 -3.34 -5.94 6.22
N PHE A 26 -2.34 -5.93 5.36
CA PHE A 26 -2.40 -6.58 4.05
C PHE A 26 -2.66 -8.09 4.17
N ASN A 27 -1.93 -8.77 5.03
CA ASN A 27 -2.12 -10.20 5.28
C ASN A 27 -3.51 -10.49 5.87
N GLY A 28 -4.00 -9.63 6.74
CA GLY A 28 -5.36 -9.72 7.27
C GLY A 28 -6.41 -9.58 6.17
N ALA A 29 -6.25 -8.64 5.26
CA ALA A 29 -7.12 -8.50 4.09
C ALA A 29 -7.12 -9.76 3.22
N ASN A 30 -5.95 -10.34 2.99
CA ASN A 30 -5.82 -11.56 2.19
C ASN A 30 -6.43 -12.78 2.91
N TYR A 31 -5.89 -13.14 4.08
CA TYR A 31 -6.21 -14.41 4.73
C TYR A 31 -7.53 -14.39 5.48
N ASN A 32 -7.91 -13.26 6.07
CA ASN A 32 -9.09 -13.17 6.93
C ASN A 32 -10.32 -12.61 6.21
N VAL A 33 -10.17 -12.00 5.05
CA VAL A 33 -11.28 -11.43 4.29
C VAL A 33 -11.42 -12.07 2.92
N VAL A 34 -10.42 -11.91 2.04
CA VAL A 34 -10.51 -12.36 0.64
C VAL A 34 -10.59 -13.89 0.54
N GLN A 35 -9.83 -14.62 1.33
CA GLN A 35 -9.86 -16.07 1.32
C GLN A 35 -10.99 -16.67 2.16
N GLN A 36 -11.43 -15.97 3.19
CA GLN A 36 -12.39 -16.52 4.15
C GLN A 36 -13.85 -16.31 3.74
N PHE A 37 -14.19 -15.17 3.13
CA PHE A 37 -15.55 -14.85 2.74
C PHE A 37 -15.71 -14.92 1.23
N ASP A 38 -16.83 -15.48 0.77
CA ASP A 38 -17.19 -15.48 -0.65
C ASP A 38 -17.31 -14.02 -1.12
N ILE A 39 -16.59 -13.67 -2.19
CA ILE A 39 -16.54 -12.30 -2.73
C ILE A 39 -17.90 -11.78 -3.21
N SER A 40 -18.86 -12.66 -3.46
CA SER A 40 -20.23 -12.28 -3.82
C SER A 40 -21.13 -12.11 -2.59
N SER A 41 -20.62 -12.43 -1.39
CA SER A 41 -21.41 -12.37 -0.15
C SER A 41 -21.45 -10.95 0.44
N ARG A 42 -22.48 -10.70 1.22
CA ARG A 42 -22.60 -9.47 2.00
C ARG A 42 -21.54 -9.39 3.09
N GLU A 43 -21.22 -10.52 3.71
CA GLU A 43 -20.19 -10.61 4.74
C GLU A 43 -18.83 -10.17 4.21
N PHE A 44 -18.48 -10.53 2.98
CA PHE A 44 -17.24 -10.05 2.33
C PHE A 44 -17.21 -8.52 2.26
N VAL A 45 -18.27 -7.91 1.76
CA VAL A 45 -18.35 -6.45 1.63
C VAL A 45 -18.22 -5.77 3.00
N GLU A 46 -18.90 -6.29 4.01
CA GLU A 46 -18.86 -5.74 5.38
C GLU A 46 -17.46 -5.86 5.99
N GLN A 47 -16.80 -7.01 5.85
CA GLN A 47 -15.47 -7.24 6.41
C GLN A 47 -14.38 -6.46 5.66
N PHE A 48 -14.50 -6.34 4.35
CA PHE A 48 -13.57 -5.57 3.54
C PHE A 48 -13.65 -4.06 3.88
N SER A 49 -14.86 -3.54 4.03
CA SER A 49 -15.13 -2.18 4.46
C SER A 49 -14.61 -1.92 5.89
N LEU A 50 -14.88 -2.83 6.81
CA LEU A 50 -14.43 -2.71 8.21
C LEU A 50 -12.91 -2.67 8.33
N LEU A 51 -12.21 -3.52 7.56
CA LEU A 51 -10.74 -3.52 7.54
C LEU A 51 -10.20 -2.17 7.09
N TYR A 52 -10.76 -1.57 6.05
CA TYR A 52 -10.38 -0.24 5.60
C TYR A 52 -10.68 0.83 6.66
N GLU A 53 -11.90 0.87 7.17
CA GLU A 53 -12.32 1.89 8.15
C GLU A 53 -11.47 1.85 9.42
N THR A 54 -11.14 0.66 9.91
CA THR A 54 -10.30 0.46 11.10
C THR A 54 -8.88 0.98 10.91
N ASN A 55 -8.37 0.97 9.67
CA ASN A 55 -6.98 1.29 9.34
C ASN A 55 -6.83 2.53 8.46
N SER A 56 -7.86 3.35 8.35
CA SER A 56 -7.89 4.52 7.45
C SER A 56 -6.89 5.62 7.81
N ASP A 57 -6.30 5.60 8.99
CA ASP A 57 -5.20 6.47 9.38
C ASP A 57 -3.90 6.20 8.58
N LYS A 58 -3.66 4.95 8.22
CA LYS A 58 -2.47 4.50 7.48
C LYS A 58 -2.76 4.08 6.05
N VAL A 59 -3.96 3.59 5.78
CA VAL A 59 -4.38 3.04 4.49
C VAL A 59 -5.20 4.04 3.72
N GLN A 60 -4.77 4.38 2.52
CA GLN A 60 -5.52 5.24 1.59
C GLN A 60 -6.66 4.48 0.93
N SER A 61 -6.39 3.25 0.51
CA SER A 61 -7.39 2.41 -0.16
C SER A 61 -6.96 0.94 -0.17
N VAL A 62 -7.94 0.07 -0.31
CA VAL A 62 -7.76 -1.37 -0.56
C VAL A 62 -8.62 -1.75 -1.76
N ALA A 63 -8.06 -2.51 -2.69
CA ALA A 63 -8.78 -2.97 -3.88
C ALA A 63 -8.43 -4.42 -4.20
N LEU A 64 -9.39 -5.14 -4.73
CA LEU A 64 -9.22 -6.51 -5.21
C LEU A 64 -9.61 -6.55 -6.69
N TYR A 65 -8.69 -7.05 -7.52
CA TYR A 65 -8.89 -7.26 -8.95
C TYR A 65 -8.90 -8.75 -9.27
N ASP A 66 -9.65 -9.14 -10.29
CA ASP A 66 -9.59 -10.50 -10.81
C ASP A 66 -8.36 -10.69 -11.71
N HIS A 67 -8.15 -11.92 -12.20
CA HIS A 67 -7.01 -12.25 -13.06
C HIS A 67 -7.06 -11.57 -14.45
N GLU A 68 -8.19 -11.00 -14.82
CA GLU A 68 -8.35 -10.22 -16.07
C GLU A 68 -8.15 -8.72 -15.84
N GLY A 69 -7.89 -8.29 -14.60
CA GLY A 69 -7.73 -6.89 -14.23
C GLY A 69 -9.02 -6.15 -13.99
N LYS A 70 -10.13 -6.88 -13.81
CA LYS A 70 -11.43 -6.29 -13.48
C LYS A 70 -11.54 -6.07 -11.97
N LEU A 71 -12.03 -4.90 -11.57
CA LEU A 71 -12.25 -4.57 -10.16
C LEU A 71 -13.37 -5.43 -9.58
N ILE A 72 -13.05 -6.19 -8.52
CA ILE A 72 -14.02 -6.95 -7.74
C ILE A 72 -14.59 -6.11 -6.60
N ALA A 73 -13.71 -5.44 -5.85
CA ALA A 73 -14.07 -4.62 -4.70
C ALA A 73 -13.05 -3.53 -4.46
N SER A 74 -13.48 -2.39 -3.95
CA SER A 74 -12.61 -1.32 -3.50
C SER A 74 -13.18 -0.64 -2.26
N GLU A 75 -12.31 -0.24 -1.35
CA GLU A 75 -12.65 0.57 -0.18
C GLU A 75 -11.63 1.72 -0.04
N PRO A 76 -12.08 2.97 0.08
CA PRO A 76 -13.48 3.41 -0.08
C PRO A 76 -14.00 3.13 -1.50
N VAL A 77 -15.32 3.02 -1.62
CA VAL A 77 -15.95 2.83 -2.94
C VAL A 77 -15.67 4.05 -3.81
N ALA A 78 -15.09 3.84 -4.98
CA ALA A 78 -14.72 4.91 -5.89
C ALA A 78 -14.89 4.47 -7.35
N LEU A 79 -15.04 5.44 -8.23
CA LEU A 79 -15.10 5.18 -9.67
C LEU A 79 -13.68 5.01 -10.23
N GLU A 80 -13.49 3.94 -11.00
CA GLU A 80 -12.26 3.77 -11.76
C GLU A 80 -12.14 4.85 -12.85
N LYS A 81 -10.91 5.34 -13.03
CA LYS A 81 -10.61 6.22 -14.16
C LYS A 81 -10.88 5.50 -15.48
N LYS A 82 -11.47 6.21 -16.41
CA LYS A 82 -11.63 5.69 -17.78
C LYS A 82 -10.27 5.49 -18.43
N ASN A 83 -10.14 4.41 -19.21
CA ASN A 83 -8.93 4.08 -19.97
C ASN A 83 -7.72 3.62 -19.12
N VAL A 84 -7.90 3.31 -17.85
CA VAL A 84 -6.83 2.66 -17.07
C VAL A 84 -6.80 1.18 -17.44
N GLN A 85 -5.65 0.74 -17.93
CA GLN A 85 -5.36 -0.67 -18.14
C GLN A 85 -4.62 -1.21 -16.91
N VAL A 86 -5.35 -1.78 -15.99
CA VAL A 86 -4.84 -2.26 -14.70
C VAL A 86 -3.68 -3.25 -14.87
N GLN A 87 -3.80 -4.16 -15.85
CA GLN A 87 -2.77 -5.16 -16.12
C GLN A 87 -1.44 -4.57 -16.61
N THR A 88 -1.41 -3.33 -17.08
CA THR A 88 -0.18 -2.63 -17.49
C THR A 88 0.50 -1.91 -16.34
N GLN A 89 -0.16 -1.77 -15.20
CA GLN A 89 0.38 -1.12 -14.03
C GLN A 89 1.52 -1.93 -13.42
N GLU A 90 2.54 -1.24 -12.94
CA GLU A 90 3.73 -1.87 -12.36
C GLU A 90 3.38 -2.79 -11.18
N TRP A 91 2.54 -2.32 -10.28
CA TRP A 91 2.12 -3.10 -9.11
C TRP A 91 1.37 -4.39 -9.49
N TYR A 92 0.59 -4.37 -10.59
CA TYR A 92 -0.11 -5.56 -11.08
C TYR A 92 0.85 -6.59 -11.66
N LYS A 93 1.77 -6.14 -12.50
CA LYS A 93 2.83 -6.99 -13.08
C LYS A 93 3.74 -7.58 -12.00
N ASN A 94 4.10 -6.77 -11.02
CA ASN A 94 4.93 -7.22 -9.90
C ASN A 94 4.22 -8.28 -9.05
N ALA A 95 2.92 -8.13 -8.83
CA ALA A 95 2.10 -9.12 -8.12
C ALA A 95 2.04 -10.45 -8.90
N GLU A 96 1.86 -10.41 -10.21
CA GLU A 96 1.83 -11.62 -11.05
C GLU A 96 3.19 -12.35 -11.07
N ASN A 97 4.28 -11.61 -11.01
CA ASN A 97 5.64 -12.17 -11.07
C ASN A 97 6.21 -12.59 -9.72
N ALA A 98 5.64 -12.10 -8.61
CA ALA A 98 6.09 -12.39 -7.25
C ALA A 98 5.27 -13.54 -6.64
N ILE A 99 5.84 -14.73 -6.64
CA ILE A 99 5.13 -15.94 -6.21
C ILE A 99 4.94 -16.02 -4.69
N GLU A 100 5.75 -15.35 -3.88
CA GLU A 100 5.76 -15.58 -2.43
C GLU A 100 5.79 -14.32 -1.54
N ASN A 101 5.96 -13.12 -2.07
CA ASN A 101 6.14 -11.93 -1.24
C ASN A 101 5.27 -10.76 -1.67
N VAL A 102 4.75 -10.07 -0.68
CA VAL A 102 4.12 -8.76 -0.88
C VAL A 102 5.16 -7.80 -1.45
N HIS A 103 4.86 -7.22 -2.59
CA HIS A 103 5.72 -6.24 -3.23
C HIS A 103 5.35 -4.81 -2.83
N PHE A 104 6.35 -4.04 -2.41
CA PHE A 104 6.21 -2.61 -2.15
C PHE A 104 6.65 -1.82 -3.37
N SER A 105 5.80 -0.91 -3.84
CA SER A 105 6.16 0.03 -4.89
C SER A 105 6.99 1.21 -4.35
N THR A 106 7.60 1.96 -5.26
CA THR A 106 8.05 3.32 -4.95
C THR A 106 6.85 4.26 -4.75
N PRO A 107 7.03 5.39 -4.02
CA PRO A 107 5.96 6.38 -3.89
C PRO A 107 5.51 6.92 -5.25
N HIS A 108 4.21 7.00 -5.44
CA HIS A 108 3.60 7.51 -6.66
C HIS A 108 2.24 8.11 -6.37
N ILE A 109 1.72 8.89 -7.31
CA ILE A 109 0.34 9.38 -7.23
C ILE A 109 -0.57 8.27 -7.72
N GLN A 110 -1.64 7.96 -6.97
CA GLN A 110 -2.59 6.97 -7.42
C GLN A 110 -3.29 7.42 -8.71
N GLU A 111 -3.46 6.51 -9.65
CA GLU A 111 -4.01 6.77 -10.98
C GLU A 111 -5.25 5.96 -11.32
N LEU A 112 -5.77 5.19 -10.36
CA LEU A 112 -6.84 4.22 -10.61
C LEU A 112 -8.25 4.79 -10.48
N PHE A 113 -8.45 5.77 -9.59
CA PHE A 113 -9.76 6.27 -9.22
C PHE A 113 -9.92 7.77 -9.49
N GLU A 114 -11.15 8.17 -9.90
CA GLU A 114 -11.48 9.55 -10.25
C GLU A 114 -11.92 10.41 -9.07
N ASP A 115 -12.14 9.83 -7.90
CA ASP A 115 -12.68 10.54 -6.74
C ASP A 115 -11.76 11.70 -6.33
N GLY A 116 -12.36 12.85 -5.99
CA GLY A 116 -11.65 14.03 -5.49
C GLY A 116 -10.82 13.77 -4.24
N ALA A 117 -11.25 12.82 -3.39
CA ALA A 117 -10.51 12.40 -2.21
C ALA A 117 -9.19 11.68 -2.53
N TYR A 118 -9.08 11.11 -3.72
CA TYR A 118 -7.88 10.40 -4.19
C TYR A 118 -6.98 11.24 -5.08
N ARG A 119 -7.44 12.39 -5.55
CA ARG A 119 -6.66 13.24 -6.44
C ARG A 119 -5.37 13.69 -5.76
N TYR A 120 -4.27 13.46 -6.48
CA TYR A 120 -2.93 13.88 -6.06
C TYR A 120 -2.46 13.31 -4.72
N GLN A 121 -3.06 12.20 -4.26
CA GLN A 121 -2.57 11.51 -3.09
C GLN A 121 -1.36 10.65 -3.42
N TRP A 122 -0.27 10.89 -2.71
CA TRP A 122 0.91 10.07 -2.79
C TRP A 122 0.73 8.81 -1.95
N VAL A 123 1.03 7.68 -2.55
CA VAL A 123 0.87 6.35 -1.95
C VAL A 123 2.10 5.49 -2.19
N VAL A 124 2.26 4.49 -1.36
CA VAL A 124 3.12 3.34 -1.58
C VAL A 124 2.21 2.12 -1.69
N SER A 125 2.27 1.42 -2.81
CA SER A 125 1.39 0.28 -3.08
C SER A 125 2.02 -1.02 -2.63
N LEU A 126 1.23 -1.82 -1.89
CA LEU A 126 1.52 -3.21 -1.60
C LEU A 126 0.61 -4.05 -2.47
N SER A 127 1.16 -5.00 -3.19
CA SER A 127 0.38 -5.89 -4.06
C SER A 127 0.87 -7.32 -3.98
N SER A 128 -0.05 -8.25 -4.16
CA SER A 128 0.24 -9.67 -4.22
C SER A 128 -0.83 -10.42 -4.99
N TYR A 129 -0.42 -11.50 -5.62
CA TYR A 129 -1.33 -12.50 -6.17
C TYR A 129 -1.95 -13.27 -5.01
N VAL A 130 -3.26 -13.42 -5.01
CA VAL A 130 -4.00 -14.01 -3.89
C VAL A 130 -5.04 -15.02 -4.37
N ASP A 131 -5.33 -16.02 -3.55
CA ASP A 131 -6.47 -16.87 -3.76
C ASP A 131 -7.75 -16.13 -3.34
N VAL A 132 -8.77 -16.23 -4.17
CA VAL A 132 -10.07 -15.57 -3.95
C VAL A 132 -11.12 -16.63 -3.68
N ASN A 133 -11.89 -16.45 -2.60
CA ASN A 133 -13.02 -17.31 -2.30
C ASN A 133 -14.21 -16.91 -3.18
N LYS A 134 -14.54 -17.78 -4.14
CA LYS A 134 -15.70 -17.67 -5.03
C LYS A 134 -16.55 -18.93 -4.97
N GLY A 135 -16.81 -19.41 -3.75
CA GLY A 135 -17.49 -20.66 -3.52
C GLY A 135 -16.58 -21.88 -3.78
N GLU A 136 -17.05 -22.84 -4.56
CA GLU A 136 -16.32 -24.07 -4.88
C GLU A 136 -15.34 -23.94 -6.06
N ILE A 137 -15.38 -22.79 -6.77
CA ILE A 137 -14.55 -22.57 -7.94
C ILE A 137 -13.22 -21.93 -7.51
N PRO A 138 -12.07 -22.59 -7.78
CA PRO A 138 -10.78 -21.95 -7.54
C PRO A 138 -10.63 -20.70 -8.39
N GLU A 139 -10.34 -19.58 -7.75
CA GLU A 139 -10.16 -18.28 -8.41
C GLU A 139 -8.93 -17.61 -7.83
N THR A 140 -8.27 -16.80 -8.64
CA THR A 140 -7.13 -16.00 -8.23
C THR A 140 -7.37 -14.54 -8.60
N GLY A 141 -6.70 -13.64 -7.90
CA GLY A 141 -6.77 -12.22 -8.17
C GLY A 141 -5.53 -11.49 -7.69
N VAL A 142 -5.57 -10.18 -7.79
CA VAL A 142 -4.53 -9.30 -7.27
C VAL A 142 -5.12 -8.39 -6.21
N LEU A 143 -4.58 -8.48 -5.00
CA LEU A 143 -4.92 -7.59 -3.89
C LEU A 143 -3.95 -6.41 -3.90
N LEU A 144 -4.48 -5.21 -3.86
CA LEU A 144 -3.75 -3.96 -3.81
C LEU A 144 -4.13 -3.19 -2.54
N LEU A 145 -3.14 -2.82 -1.74
CA LEU A 145 -3.29 -1.90 -0.64
C LEU A 145 -2.40 -0.69 -0.88
N ASP A 146 -3.00 0.49 -0.94
CA ASP A 146 -2.29 1.74 -1.03
C ASP A 146 -2.11 2.35 0.36
N MET A 147 -0.87 2.37 0.83
CA MET A 147 -0.50 3.02 2.07
C MET A 147 -0.33 4.53 1.84
N LYS A 148 -0.82 5.35 2.76
CA LYS A 148 -0.56 6.79 2.74
C LYS A 148 0.94 7.06 2.84
N TYR A 149 1.47 7.74 1.85
CA TYR A 149 2.88 8.14 1.87
C TYR A 149 3.24 9.02 3.09
N SER A 150 2.27 9.77 3.61
CA SER A 150 2.44 10.58 4.82
C SER A 150 2.94 9.78 6.03
N VAL A 151 2.63 8.50 6.11
CA VAL A 151 3.13 7.62 7.18
C VAL A 151 4.67 7.58 7.18
N ILE A 152 5.27 7.38 6.00
CA ILE A 152 6.73 7.37 5.84
C ILE A 152 7.29 8.78 5.94
N ARG A 153 6.69 9.74 5.24
CA ARG A 153 7.15 11.13 5.19
C ARG A 153 7.23 11.75 6.57
N ASP A 154 6.20 11.58 7.40
CA ASP A 154 6.15 12.20 8.73
C ASP A 154 7.20 11.64 9.66
N VAL A 155 7.46 10.33 9.61
CA VAL A 155 8.54 9.70 10.38
C VAL A 155 9.91 10.19 9.93
N MET A 156 10.16 10.21 8.63
CA MET A 156 11.45 10.65 8.07
C MET A 156 11.68 12.14 8.28
N LYS A 157 10.63 12.97 8.19
CA LYS A 157 10.71 14.39 8.48
C LYS A 157 11.10 14.64 9.93
N GLN A 158 10.56 13.88 10.88
CA GLN A 158 10.90 13.99 12.29
C GLN A 158 12.40 13.70 12.54
N ILE A 159 12.99 12.70 11.87
CA ILE A 159 14.43 12.44 11.94
C ILE A 159 15.22 13.65 11.43
N ASN A 160 14.85 14.17 10.25
CA ASN A 160 15.61 15.26 9.62
C ASN A 160 15.49 16.58 10.38
N ASP A 161 14.31 16.86 10.97
CA ASP A 161 14.10 18.07 11.78
C ASP A 161 14.90 18.04 13.10
N SER A 162 15.22 16.86 13.63
CA SER A 162 16.01 16.71 14.85
C SER A 162 17.50 16.55 14.61
N SER A 163 17.98 16.57 13.36
CA SER A 163 19.37 16.35 12.98
C SER A 163 20.04 17.64 12.52
N ASP A 164 21.12 18.04 13.19
CA ASP A 164 21.89 19.24 12.84
C ASP A 164 22.75 19.02 11.58
N GLY A 165 22.26 19.49 10.44
CA GLY A 165 23.05 19.52 9.20
C GLY A 165 23.23 18.16 8.51
N ILE A 166 22.67 17.10 9.05
CA ILE A 166 22.68 15.75 8.45
C ILE A 166 21.30 15.45 7.92
N TYR A 167 21.22 15.02 6.65
CA TYR A 167 19.96 14.65 6.02
C TYR A 167 19.91 13.16 5.75
N TYR A 168 18.80 12.54 6.15
CA TYR A 168 18.55 11.11 5.95
C TYR A 168 17.57 10.92 4.81
N TYR A 169 17.76 9.86 4.04
CA TYR A 169 16.87 9.43 3.00
C TYR A 169 16.52 7.95 3.18
N LEU A 170 15.44 7.51 2.56
CA LEU A 170 14.99 6.13 2.58
C LEU A 170 14.98 5.59 1.15
N SER A 171 15.65 4.47 0.93
CA SER A 171 15.62 3.75 -0.33
C SER A 171 15.21 2.29 -0.12
N SER A 172 14.69 1.66 -1.17
CA SER A 172 14.44 0.22 -1.18
C SER A 172 15.76 -0.56 -1.29
N GLN A 173 15.71 -1.87 -1.06
CA GLN A 173 16.87 -2.76 -1.24
C GLN A 173 17.39 -2.75 -2.69
N GLY A 174 16.54 -2.45 -3.68
CA GLY A 174 16.92 -2.28 -5.07
C GLY A 174 17.52 -0.93 -5.43
N GLY A 175 17.69 -0.03 -4.46
CA GLY A 175 18.24 1.31 -4.67
C GLY A 175 17.23 2.36 -5.12
N GLU A 176 15.95 2.02 -5.19
CA GLU A 176 14.89 2.96 -5.55
C GLU A 176 14.58 3.91 -4.41
N MET A 177 14.42 5.20 -4.73
CA MET A 177 14.17 6.24 -3.73
C MET A 177 12.73 6.17 -3.21
N ILE A 178 12.56 6.01 -1.90
CA ILE A 178 11.26 6.04 -1.22
C ILE A 178 11.01 7.40 -0.58
N TYR A 179 12.01 7.99 0.06
CA TYR A 179 11.92 9.31 0.67
C TYR A 179 13.23 10.07 0.50
N HIS A 180 13.12 11.35 0.15
CA HIS A 180 14.23 12.29 0.15
C HIS A 180 13.80 13.63 0.74
N PRO A 181 14.63 14.31 1.57
CA PRO A 181 14.28 15.58 2.21
C PRO A 181 13.88 16.70 1.23
N ARG A 182 14.43 16.67 0.02
CA ARG A 182 14.15 17.66 -1.02
C ARG A 182 12.94 17.33 -1.90
N GLY A 183 12.25 16.22 -1.64
CA GLY A 183 11.02 15.86 -2.37
C GLY A 183 11.14 15.68 -3.89
N THR A 184 11.84 16.58 -4.57
CA THR A 184 12.05 16.56 -6.02
C THR A 184 12.88 15.38 -6.52
N GLU A 185 13.61 14.73 -5.64
CA GLU A 185 14.43 13.57 -5.96
C GLU A 185 13.60 12.27 -6.12
N LEU A 186 12.33 12.30 -5.68
CA LEU A 186 11.42 11.16 -5.83
C LEU A 186 10.98 10.92 -7.27
N ASN A 187 11.12 11.93 -8.13
CA ASN A 187 10.65 11.90 -9.52
C ASN A 187 11.76 11.62 -10.56
N ARG A 188 12.91 11.14 -10.11
CA ARG A 188 14.05 10.84 -10.98
C ARG A 188 14.28 9.36 -11.19
#